data_2609930ec8d9c93591382f51f214b58c
#
_entry.id   2609930ec8d9c93591382f51f214b58c
#
_cell.length_a   1.000
_cell.length_b   1.000
_cell.length_c   1.000
_cell.angle_alpha   90.00
_cell.angle_beta   90.00
_cell.angle_gamma   90.00
#
_symmetry.space_group_name_H-M   'P 1'
#
loop_
_entity.id
_entity.type
_entity.pdbx_description
1 polymer ?
#
loop_
_entity_poly.entity_id
_entity_poly.type
_entity_poly.pdbx_seq_one_letter_code
_entity_poly.pdbx_strand_id
1 'polypeptide(L)'
;MPQPRPYKVALNGYGRIGRCVLRALFERGDKAGFEIVAINDLADMASIEYLTRFDSTHGRFPGEVKVDGDCLHINGDCVKVLRSATPEGIDWASLGVDLVLECSGAYNTREDGQRFLDAGAPRVLFSQPMASETDVDATIVYGVNQDCLTGDELLVSNASCTTNCGVPLLRLLNQAIGLDYVSITTIHSAMNDQPVIDAYHHEDLRRTRSAFQSVIPVSTGLARGIERLLPELAGRIQAKAVRVPTVNVSCLDITMQTATATDATEVNRILREAATSGPLKGLLAYTELPHASCDFNHDPHSAIVDASQTRVSGPRLVNILAWFDNEWGFANRMLDVAEHYLQTAISKKP
;
A
#
# COMPACT_ATOMS: atom_id res chain seq x y z
N MET A 1 -1.39 -35.83 4.69
CA MET A 1 -0.38 -34.98 5.31
C MET A 1 -1.11 -34.02 6.21
N PRO A 2 -0.66 -33.70 7.44
CA PRO A 2 -1.27 -32.65 8.23
C PRO A 2 -1.19 -31.35 7.41
N GLN A 3 -2.29 -30.58 7.41
CA GLN A 3 -2.27 -29.25 6.77
C GLN A 3 -1.17 -28.43 7.46
N PRO A 4 -0.32 -27.71 6.71
CA PRO A 4 0.65 -26.82 7.33
C PRO A 4 -0.11 -25.82 8.21
N ARG A 5 0.41 -25.55 9.43
CA ARG A 5 -0.17 -24.53 10.30
C ARG A 5 -0.20 -23.19 9.55
N PRO A 6 -1.21 -22.36 9.71
CA PRO A 6 -1.18 -21.01 9.16
C PRO A 6 0.01 -20.24 9.74
N TYR A 7 0.62 -19.36 8.94
CA TYR A 7 1.68 -18.49 9.40
C TYR A 7 1.12 -17.50 10.41
N LYS A 8 1.92 -17.13 11.40
CA LYS A 8 1.57 -16.14 12.41
C LYS A 8 2.17 -14.79 12.11
N VAL A 9 1.34 -13.78 12.06
CA VAL A 9 1.71 -12.41 11.73
C VAL A 9 1.34 -11.48 12.87
N ALA A 10 2.21 -10.51 13.17
CA ALA A 10 1.89 -9.42 14.08
C ALA A 10 1.81 -8.08 13.34
N LEU A 11 0.93 -7.19 13.78
CA LEU A 11 0.85 -5.80 13.33
C LEU A 11 1.53 -4.89 14.34
N ASN A 12 2.50 -4.10 13.92
CA ASN A 12 3.03 -2.99 14.69
C ASN A 12 2.46 -1.67 14.15
N GLY A 13 1.64 -1.00 14.94
CA GLY A 13 0.83 0.14 14.53
C GLY A 13 -0.57 -0.27 14.03
N TYR A 14 -1.59 0.20 14.71
CA TYR A 14 -3.00 -0.08 14.42
C TYR A 14 -3.76 1.19 14.02
N GLY A 15 -3.06 2.08 13.27
CA GLY A 15 -3.60 3.26 12.62
C GLY A 15 -4.48 2.93 11.42
N ARG A 16 -4.61 3.83 10.45
CA ARG A 16 -5.44 3.63 9.24
C ARG A 16 -5.04 2.33 8.50
N ILE A 17 -3.76 2.18 8.18
CA ILE A 17 -3.27 1.04 7.40
C ILE A 17 -3.38 -0.27 8.19
N GLY A 18 -2.93 -0.30 9.46
CA GLY A 18 -3.00 -1.53 10.28
C GLY A 18 -4.44 -2.03 10.42
N ARG A 19 -5.43 -1.14 10.64
CA ARG A 19 -6.84 -1.52 10.68
C ARG A 19 -7.36 -2.02 9.33
N CYS A 20 -7.00 -1.36 8.22
CA CYS A 20 -7.39 -1.82 6.89
C CYS A 20 -6.78 -3.19 6.56
N VAL A 21 -5.51 -3.44 6.92
CA VAL A 21 -4.85 -4.74 6.75
C VAL A 21 -5.60 -5.84 7.50
N LEU A 22 -5.90 -5.62 8.79
CA LEU A 22 -6.65 -6.60 9.58
C LEU A 22 -8.04 -6.83 8.99
N ARG A 23 -8.78 -5.79 8.70
CA ARG A 23 -10.14 -5.88 8.13
C ARG A 23 -10.13 -6.60 6.78
N ALA A 24 -9.20 -6.24 5.88
CA ALA A 24 -9.08 -6.89 4.58
C ALA A 24 -8.74 -8.38 4.68
N LEU A 25 -7.91 -8.77 5.66
CA LEU A 25 -7.62 -10.18 5.92
C LEU A 25 -8.89 -10.95 6.27
N PHE A 26 -9.68 -10.46 7.22
CA PHE A 26 -10.93 -11.10 7.63
C PHE A 26 -11.99 -11.09 6.52
N GLU A 27 -12.07 -10.03 5.72
CA GLU A 27 -12.99 -9.96 4.58
C GLU A 27 -12.59 -10.89 3.42
N ARG A 28 -11.29 -11.22 3.27
CA ARG A 28 -10.82 -12.27 2.35
C ARG A 28 -11.23 -13.68 2.80
N GLY A 29 -11.53 -13.88 4.10
CA GLY A 29 -11.86 -15.17 4.69
C GLY A 29 -10.68 -16.15 4.64
N ASP A 30 -10.95 -17.46 4.61
CA ASP A 30 -9.95 -18.54 4.69
C ASP A 30 -8.93 -18.60 3.54
N LYS A 31 -8.91 -17.60 2.66
CA LYS A 31 -8.01 -17.53 1.51
C LYS A 31 -6.61 -17.03 1.84
N ALA A 32 -6.42 -16.43 3.01
CA ALA A 32 -5.11 -15.99 3.45
C ALA A 32 -4.37 -17.15 4.13
N GLY A 33 -3.17 -17.42 3.68
CA GLY A 33 -2.32 -18.49 4.24
C GLY A 33 -1.74 -18.18 5.63
N PHE A 34 -2.19 -17.11 6.30
CA PHE A 34 -1.70 -16.67 7.60
C PHE A 34 -2.81 -16.07 8.48
N GLU A 35 -2.53 -15.96 9.77
CA GLU A 35 -3.39 -15.36 10.80
C GLU A 35 -2.68 -14.18 11.48
N ILE A 36 -3.41 -13.14 11.85
CA ILE A 36 -2.89 -12.08 12.73
C ILE A 36 -3.10 -12.51 14.17
N VAL A 37 -2.00 -12.70 14.91
CA VAL A 37 -2.02 -13.18 16.30
C VAL A 37 -1.78 -12.08 17.32
N ALA A 38 -1.20 -10.94 16.90
CA ALA A 38 -0.94 -9.82 17.79
C ALA A 38 -1.03 -8.47 17.05
N ILE A 39 -1.42 -7.46 17.81
CA ILE A 39 -1.41 -6.03 17.43
C ILE A 39 -0.62 -5.29 18.49
N ASN A 40 0.30 -4.42 18.11
CA ASN A 40 0.92 -3.45 18.99
C ASN A 40 0.42 -2.04 18.65
N ASP A 41 -0.20 -1.36 19.59
CA ASP A 41 -0.60 0.04 19.48
C ASP A 41 -0.71 0.66 20.88
N LEU A 42 -0.52 1.98 20.99
CA LEU A 42 -0.58 2.70 22.27
C LEU A 42 -2.00 3.09 22.69
N ALA A 43 -2.99 2.90 21.81
CA ALA A 43 -4.39 3.19 22.09
C ALA A 43 -4.97 2.24 23.17
N ASP A 44 -5.99 2.71 23.87
CA ASP A 44 -6.74 1.87 24.82
C ASP A 44 -7.61 0.83 24.10
N MET A 45 -7.97 -0.23 24.82
CA MET A 45 -8.74 -1.35 24.25
C MET A 45 -10.12 -0.93 23.73
N ALA A 46 -10.78 0.02 24.40
CA ALA A 46 -12.11 0.51 23.96
C ALA A 46 -12.01 1.23 22.62
N SER A 47 -10.99 2.05 22.43
CA SER A 47 -10.70 2.72 21.16
C SER A 47 -10.34 1.73 20.05
N ILE A 48 -9.51 0.72 20.37
CA ILE A 48 -9.13 -0.34 19.42
C ILE A 48 -10.38 -1.13 18.99
N GLU A 49 -11.21 -1.60 19.92
CA GLU A 49 -12.45 -2.31 19.60
C GLU A 49 -13.38 -1.44 18.74
N TYR A 50 -13.64 -0.21 19.19
CA TYR A 50 -14.59 0.68 18.53
C TYR A 50 -14.15 1.00 17.09
N LEU A 51 -12.87 1.35 16.87
CA LEU A 51 -12.34 1.68 15.56
C LEU A 51 -12.12 0.46 14.66
N THR A 52 -12.08 -0.76 15.22
CA THR A 52 -12.14 -1.98 14.42
C THR A 52 -13.55 -2.24 13.92
N ARG A 53 -14.56 -2.00 14.75
CA ARG A 53 -15.98 -2.21 14.41
C ARG A 53 -16.53 -1.15 13.44
N PHE A 54 -16.09 0.11 13.61
CA PHE A 54 -16.66 1.25 12.90
C PHE A 54 -15.55 2.08 12.26
N ASP A 55 -15.69 2.36 10.99
CA ASP A 55 -14.77 3.20 10.23
C ASP A 55 -15.59 4.19 9.39
N SER A 56 -15.23 5.47 9.44
CA SER A 56 -15.96 6.52 8.72
C SER A 56 -15.80 6.40 7.20
N THR A 57 -14.71 5.76 6.74
CA THR A 57 -14.39 5.58 5.33
C THR A 57 -14.89 4.24 4.81
N HIS A 58 -14.59 3.15 5.56
CA HIS A 58 -14.86 1.77 5.13
C HIS A 58 -16.11 1.16 5.79
N GLY A 59 -16.84 1.93 6.61
CA GLY A 59 -18.09 1.48 7.21
C GLY A 59 -17.93 0.47 8.34
N ARG A 60 -18.99 -0.27 8.62
CA ARG A 60 -18.98 -1.30 9.67
C ARG A 60 -18.17 -2.51 9.23
N PHE A 61 -17.38 -3.06 10.16
CA PHE A 61 -16.74 -4.35 9.98
C PHE A 61 -17.81 -5.46 9.85
N PRO A 62 -17.73 -6.35 8.85
CA PRO A 62 -18.77 -7.34 8.58
C PRO A 62 -18.67 -8.59 9.49
N GLY A 63 -18.12 -8.46 10.68
CA GLY A 63 -17.91 -9.53 11.64
C GLY A 63 -18.16 -9.11 13.07
N GLU A 64 -17.99 -10.06 13.99
CA GLU A 64 -18.07 -9.82 15.43
C GLU A 64 -16.71 -9.37 15.96
N VAL A 65 -16.70 -8.30 16.77
CA VAL A 65 -15.50 -7.81 17.47
C VAL A 65 -15.86 -7.63 18.94
N LYS A 66 -15.08 -8.23 19.84
CA LYS A 66 -15.23 -8.12 21.28
C LYS A 66 -13.87 -8.03 21.97
N VAL A 67 -13.82 -7.40 23.11
CA VAL A 67 -12.64 -7.33 23.99
C VAL A 67 -12.84 -8.24 25.19
N ASP A 68 -11.81 -9.01 25.51
CA ASP A 68 -11.69 -9.76 26.77
C ASP A 68 -10.24 -9.66 27.26
N GLY A 69 -10.03 -8.92 28.35
CA GLY A 69 -8.69 -8.62 28.86
C GLY A 69 -7.81 -7.91 27.82
N ASP A 70 -6.67 -8.48 27.49
CA ASP A 70 -5.73 -7.98 26.46
C ASP A 70 -5.98 -8.63 25.09
N CYS A 71 -7.12 -9.27 24.89
CA CYS A 71 -7.47 -9.95 23.67
C CYS A 71 -8.58 -9.22 22.91
N LEU A 72 -8.34 -8.90 21.66
CA LEU A 72 -9.36 -8.49 20.71
C LEU A 72 -9.86 -9.74 19.97
N HIS A 73 -11.06 -10.19 20.30
CA HIS A 73 -11.69 -11.31 19.61
C HIS A 73 -12.37 -10.83 18.33
N ILE A 74 -11.97 -11.41 17.20
CA ILE A 74 -12.55 -11.12 15.88
C ILE A 74 -13.07 -12.42 15.29
N ASN A 75 -14.39 -12.53 15.13
CA ASN A 75 -15.08 -13.74 14.71
C ASN A 75 -14.73 -14.98 15.57
N GLY A 76 -14.34 -14.77 16.82
CA GLY A 76 -13.93 -15.82 17.76
C GLY A 76 -12.42 -16.01 17.89
N ASP A 77 -11.62 -15.54 16.92
CA ASP A 77 -10.15 -15.60 16.98
C ASP A 77 -9.61 -14.53 17.93
N CYS A 78 -8.71 -14.92 18.83
CA CYS A 78 -8.05 -13.99 19.75
C CYS A 78 -6.83 -13.35 19.11
N VAL A 79 -6.83 -12.04 18.97
CA VAL A 79 -5.68 -11.22 18.60
C VAL A 79 -5.18 -10.51 19.85
N LYS A 80 -3.96 -10.83 20.28
CA LYS A 80 -3.37 -10.24 21.49
C LYS A 80 -3.01 -8.78 21.24
N VAL A 81 -3.41 -7.87 22.13
CA VAL A 81 -3.07 -6.45 22.06
C VAL A 81 -1.91 -6.13 22.99
N LEU A 82 -0.85 -5.59 22.40
CA LEU A 82 0.37 -5.15 23.07
C LEU A 82 0.40 -3.63 23.10
N ARG A 83 1.16 -3.04 24.03
CA ARG A 83 1.23 -1.60 24.24
C ARG A 83 2.66 -1.13 24.48
N SER A 84 3.54 -1.42 23.53
CA SER A 84 4.91 -0.97 23.58
C SER A 84 5.13 0.22 22.66
N ALA A 85 5.81 1.23 23.16
CA ALA A 85 6.22 2.42 22.40
C ALA A 85 7.38 2.13 21.43
N THR A 86 8.11 1.04 21.64
CA THR A 86 9.29 0.69 20.86
C THR A 86 9.31 -0.81 20.51
N PRO A 87 9.95 -1.20 19.41
CA PRO A 87 10.05 -2.60 19.01
C PRO A 87 10.71 -3.48 20.08
N GLU A 88 11.69 -2.95 20.80
CA GLU A 88 12.48 -3.67 21.82
C GLU A 88 11.66 -3.98 23.08
N GLY A 89 10.56 -3.27 23.28
CA GLY A 89 9.64 -3.54 24.41
C GLY A 89 8.76 -4.77 24.19
N ILE A 90 8.93 -5.48 23.06
CA ILE A 90 8.15 -6.67 22.69
C ILE A 90 9.12 -7.83 22.45
N ASP A 91 8.89 -8.95 23.12
CA ASP A 91 9.54 -10.22 22.81
C ASP A 91 8.81 -10.90 21.66
N TRP A 92 9.19 -10.52 20.40
CA TRP A 92 8.58 -11.05 19.18
C TRP A 92 8.77 -12.57 19.05
N ALA A 93 9.89 -13.10 19.56
CA ALA A 93 10.18 -14.52 19.51
C ALA A 93 9.18 -15.32 20.37
N SER A 94 8.83 -14.82 21.56
CA SER A 94 7.85 -15.47 22.45
C SER A 94 6.43 -15.52 21.88
N LEU A 95 6.09 -14.60 20.97
CA LEU A 95 4.80 -14.61 20.27
C LEU A 95 4.75 -15.70 19.18
N GLY A 96 5.90 -16.24 18.79
CA GLY A 96 6.03 -17.27 17.77
C GLY A 96 5.57 -16.77 16.38
N VAL A 97 5.73 -15.47 16.10
CA VAL A 97 5.37 -14.87 14.80
C VAL A 97 6.37 -15.25 13.72
N ASP A 98 5.90 -15.36 12.51
CA ASP A 98 6.71 -15.64 11.32
C ASP A 98 7.06 -14.33 10.57
N LEU A 99 6.27 -13.26 10.78
CA LEU A 99 6.44 -11.94 10.16
C LEU A 99 5.83 -10.83 11.02
N VAL A 100 6.47 -9.67 11.05
CA VAL A 100 5.90 -8.43 11.59
C VAL A 100 5.56 -7.50 10.43
N LEU A 101 4.32 -7.00 10.38
CA LEU A 101 3.89 -5.93 9.47
C LEU A 101 4.04 -4.60 10.20
N GLU A 102 4.98 -3.77 9.76
CA GLU A 102 5.22 -2.44 10.31
C GLU A 102 4.27 -1.44 9.65
N CYS A 103 3.25 -1.01 10.39
CA CYS A 103 2.18 -0.14 9.92
C CYS A 103 2.06 1.18 10.72
N SER A 104 3.04 1.48 11.58
CA SER A 104 3.01 2.70 12.41
C SER A 104 3.42 3.96 11.62
N GLY A 105 4.20 3.79 10.58
CA GLY A 105 4.80 4.88 9.82
C GLY A 105 5.99 5.57 10.51
N ALA A 106 6.45 5.04 11.65
CA ALA A 106 7.52 5.66 12.45
C ALA A 106 8.93 5.18 12.09
N TYR A 107 9.06 4.05 11.42
CA TYR A 107 10.33 3.35 11.19
C TYR A 107 10.61 3.21 9.70
N ASN A 108 11.65 3.87 9.18
CA ASN A 108 11.94 3.91 7.75
C ASN A 108 13.42 3.81 7.37
N THR A 109 14.27 3.41 8.31
CA THR A 109 15.70 3.17 8.08
C THR A 109 16.04 1.70 8.34
N ARG A 110 17.20 1.24 7.85
CA ARG A 110 17.71 -0.11 8.15
C ARG A 110 17.97 -0.31 9.65
N GLU A 111 18.44 0.74 10.33
CA GLU A 111 18.64 0.72 11.78
C GLU A 111 17.32 0.47 12.52
N ASP A 112 16.25 1.13 12.09
CA ASP A 112 14.91 0.88 12.64
C ASP A 112 14.47 -0.57 12.42
N GLY A 113 14.68 -1.11 11.21
CA GLY A 113 14.39 -2.51 10.91
C GLY A 113 15.18 -3.48 11.77
N GLN A 114 16.46 -3.18 12.03
CA GLN A 114 17.32 -4.00 12.86
C GLN A 114 16.82 -4.10 14.31
N ARG A 115 16.20 -3.05 14.85
CA ARG A 115 15.61 -3.04 16.20
C ARG A 115 14.51 -4.10 16.36
N PHE A 116 13.73 -4.35 15.31
CA PHE A 116 12.73 -5.44 15.33
C PHE A 116 13.39 -6.82 15.30
N LEU A 117 14.43 -6.98 14.46
CA LEU A 117 15.16 -8.24 14.36
C LEU A 117 15.89 -8.56 15.67
N ASP A 118 16.53 -7.59 16.30
CA ASP A 118 17.22 -7.73 17.58
C ASP A 118 16.24 -8.06 18.72
N ALA A 119 14.99 -7.61 18.63
CA ALA A 119 13.91 -7.97 19.54
C ALA A 119 13.24 -9.31 19.22
N GLY A 120 13.78 -10.08 18.27
CA GLY A 120 13.36 -11.43 17.96
C GLY A 120 12.31 -11.57 16.86
N ALA A 121 12.00 -10.49 16.12
CA ALA A 121 11.18 -10.60 14.92
C ALA A 121 11.97 -11.36 13.82
N PRO A 122 11.42 -12.43 13.22
CA PRO A 122 12.16 -13.17 12.19
C PRO A 122 12.27 -12.40 10.88
N ARG A 123 11.28 -11.56 10.56
CA ARG A 123 11.17 -10.73 9.35
C ARG A 123 10.26 -9.54 9.57
N VAL A 124 10.48 -8.46 8.79
CA VAL A 124 9.63 -7.27 8.83
C VAL A 124 9.21 -6.87 7.42
N LEU A 125 7.92 -6.59 7.23
CA LEU A 125 7.36 -5.98 6.03
C LEU A 125 6.84 -4.59 6.37
N PHE A 126 7.45 -3.56 5.77
CA PHE A 126 7.09 -2.16 6.00
C PHE A 126 5.96 -1.72 5.08
N SER A 127 4.97 -1.03 5.64
CA SER A 127 3.84 -0.43 4.91
C SER A 127 4.15 0.93 4.29
N GLN A 128 5.43 1.23 4.08
CA GLN A 128 5.88 2.54 3.60
C GLN A 128 7.19 2.43 2.83
N PRO A 129 7.52 3.42 1.98
CA PRO A 129 8.84 3.49 1.38
C PRO A 129 9.89 3.78 2.44
N MET A 130 11.07 3.19 2.29
CA MET A 130 12.20 3.47 3.14
C MET A 130 12.92 4.75 2.71
N ALA A 131 13.72 5.32 3.62
CA ALA A 131 14.50 6.54 3.38
C ALA A 131 15.45 6.38 2.19
N SER A 132 16.12 5.22 2.07
CA SER A 132 16.93 4.85 0.92
C SER A 132 16.65 3.43 0.44
N GLU A 133 17.18 3.05 -0.73
CA GLU A 133 17.06 1.69 -1.27
C GLU A 133 17.85 0.65 -0.47
N THR A 134 18.91 1.09 0.23
CA THR A 134 19.76 0.21 1.05
C THR A 134 19.19 -0.07 2.43
N ASP A 135 18.07 0.58 2.79
CA ASP A 135 17.43 0.41 4.10
C ASP A 135 16.62 -0.87 4.21
N VAL A 136 16.33 -1.53 3.10
CA VAL A 136 15.69 -2.84 3.04
C VAL A 136 16.43 -3.77 2.08
N ASP A 137 16.15 -5.07 2.20
CA ASP A 137 16.71 -6.09 1.31
C ASP A 137 15.95 -6.10 -0.04
N ALA A 138 14.64 -5.77 -0.01
CA ALA A 138 13.84 -5.62 -1.22
C ALA A 138 12.68 -4.63 -1.04
N THR A 139 12.32 -3.94 -2.13
CA THR A 139 11.08 -3.16 -2.24
C THR A 139 10.19 -3.84 -3.27
N ILE A 140 8.99 -4.22 -2.85
CA ILE A 140 8.07 -5.03 -3.67
C ILE A 140 6.84 -4.21 -4.08
N VAL A 141 6.53 -4.30 -5.37
CA VAL A 141 5.23 -3.96 -5.95
C VAL A 141 4.64 -5.24 -6.52
N TYR A 142 3.60 -5.76 -5.88
CA TYR A 142 3.00 -7.04 -6.26
C TYR A 142 2.41 -6.98 -7.68
N GLY A 143 2.64 -8.03 -8.47
CA GLY A 143 2.33 -8.09 -9.90
C GLY A 143 3.46 -7.54 -10.80
N VAL A 144 4.52 -6.99 -10.20
CA VAL A 144 5.66 -6.42 -10.94
C VAL A 144 6.97 -7.14 -10.64
N ASN A 145 7.34 -7.29 -9.37
CA ASN A 145 8.65 -7.79 -8.99
C ASN A 145 8.67 -8.71 -7.75
N GLN A 146 7.53 -9.25 -7.29
CA GLN A 146 7.48 -10.15 -6.14
C GLN A 146 8.40 -11.38 -6.29
N ASP A 147 8.64 -11.81 -7.53
CA ASP A 147 9.49 -12.97 -7.84
C ASP A 147 10.99 -12.70 -7.56
N CYS A 148 11.38 -11.46 -7.22
CA CYS A 148 12.74 -11.18 -6.77
C CYS A 148 12.99 -11.62 -5.33
N LEU A 149 11.94 -11.90 -4.56
CA LEU A 149 12.08 -12.47 -3.21
C LEU A 149 12.63 -13.89 -3.30
N THR A 150 13.72 -14.11 -2.60
CA THR A 150 14.44 -15.40 -2.55
C THR A 150 14.15 -16.18 -1.27
N GLY A 151 13.57 -15.51 -0.24
CA GLY A 151 13.29 -16.05 1.09
C GLY A 151 14.42 -15.79 2.10
N ASP A 152 15.51 -15.17 1.69
CA ASP A 152 16.63 -14.80 2.57
C ASP A 152 16.48 -13.36 3.11
N GLU A 153 15.62 -12.56 2.49
CA GLU A 153 15.35 -11.20 2.90
C GLU A 153 14.78 -11.16 4.33
N LEU A 154 15.23 -10.21 5.13
CA LEU A 154 14.76 -9.97 6.50
C LEU A 154 13.91 -8.72 6.59
N LEU A 155 14.23 -7.70 5.81
CA LEU A 155 13.56 -6.41 5.77
C LEU A 155 13.03 -6.15 4.36
N VAL A 156 11.71 -6.06 4.20
CA VAL A 156 11.04 -5.84 2.91
C VAL A 156 10.12 -4.64 3.02
N SER A 157 10.01 -3.82 1.98
CA SER A 157 9.06 -2.72 1.88
C SER A 157 7.99 -2.99 0.83
N ASN A 158 6.73 -2.69 1.13
CA ASN A 158 5.61 -2.69 0.18
C ASN A 158 5.52 -1.39 -0.65
N ALA A 159 6.59 -0.59 -0.69
CA ALA A 159 6.61 0.72 -1.34
C ALA A 159 5.52 1.67 -0.80
N SER A 160 4.95 2.55 -1.64
CA SER A 160 3.83 3.44 -1.29
C SER A 160 2.57 3.07 -2.07
N CYS A 161 1.41 3.57 -1.63
CA CYS A 161 0.15 3.42 -2.35
C CYS A 161 0.24 4.00 -3.78
N THR A 162 0.90 5.16 -3.95
CA THR A 162 1.12 5.79 -5.26
C THR A 162 2.06 4.99 -6.15
N THR A 163 3.10 4.37 -5.57
CA THR A 163 4.03 3.50 -6.30
C THR A 163 3.33 2.23 -6.76
N ASN A 164 2.51 1.62 -5.91
CA ASN A 164 1.69 0.45 -6.26
C ASN A 164 0.69 0.73 -7.37
N CYS A 165 0.18 1.96 -7.48
CA CYS A 165 -0.65 2.39 -8.61
C CYS A 165 0.19 2.64 -9.88
N GLY A 166 1.27 3.43 -9.80
CA GLY A 166 1.99 3.95 -10.95
C GLY A 166 2.91 2.95 -11.64
N VAL A 167 3.64 2.12 -10.86
CA VAL A 167 4.66 1.21 -11.41
C VAL A 167 4.10 0.17 -12.37
N PRO A 168 2.98 -0.53 -12.06
CA PRO A 168 2.39 -1.49 -13.00
C PRO A 168 1.99 -0.85 -14.32
N LEU A 169 1.40 0.36 -14.29
CA LEU A 169 0.97 1.10 -15.47
C LEU A 169 2.15 1.52 -16.33
N LEU A 170 3.18 2.12 -15.72
CA LEU A 170 4.36 2.59 -16.44
C LEU A 170 5.17 1.43 -17.03
N ARG A 171 5.34 0.33 -16.29
CA ARG A 171 6.02 -0.88 -16.81
C ARG A 171 5.29 -1.42 -18.01
N LEU A 172 3.97 -1.59 -17.91
CA LEU A 172 3.13 -2.10 -19.01
C LEU A 172 3.25 -1.23 -20.26
N LEU A 173 3.05 0.08 -20.12
CA LEU A 173 3.07 1.01 -21.25
C LEU A 173 4.49 1.19 -21.82
N ASN A 174 5.53 1.17 -20.97
CA ASN A 174 6.91 1.22 -21.45
C ASN A 174 7.27 -0.02 -22.29
N GLN A 175 6.81 -1.20 -21.86
CA GLN A 175 7.02 -2.44 -22.63
C GLN A 175 6.25 -2.46 -23.96
N ALA A 176 5.05 -1.87 -24.00
CA ALA A 176 4.20 -1.94 -25.17
C ALA A 176 4.52 -0.86 -26.23
N ILE A 177 4.75 0.39 -25.83
CA ILE A 177 4.86 1.55 -26.73
C ILE A 177 6.13 2.39 -26.49
N GLY A 178 6.91 2.04 -25.46
CA GLY A 178 8.10 2.80 -25.03
C GLY A 178 7.75 4.16 -24.43
N LEU A 179 8.50 4.59 -23.42
CA LEU A 179 8.31 5.89 -22.74
C LEU A 179 9.60 6.69 -22.79
N ASP A 180 9.55 7.87 -23.41
CA ASP A 180 10.66 8.81 -23.45
C ASP A 180 10.73 9.66 -22.18
N TYR A 181 9.58 10.26 -21.78
CA TYR A 181 9.44 11.10 -20.58
C TYR A 181 8.07 10.91 -19.94
N VAL A 182 8.02 11.06 -18.60
CA VAL A 182 6.80 10.92 -17.82
C VAL A 182 6.67 12.06 -16.80
N SER A 183 5.49 12.68 -16.76
CA SER A 183 5.11 13.66 -15.74
C SER A 183 3.88 13.16 -14.99
N ILE A 184 3.98 13.04 -13.66
CA ILE A 184 2.92 12.51 -12.81
C ILE A 184 2.43 13.59 -11.85
N THR A 185 1.13 13.78 -11.80
CA THR A 185 0.49 14.52 -10.72
C THR A 185 -0.34 13.57 -9.88
N THR A 186 0.06 13.39 -8.63
CA THR A 186 -0.80 12.71 -7.66
C THR A 186 -1.82 13.68 -7.11
N ILE A 187 -3.10 13.41 -7.31
CA ILE A 187 -4.22 14.09 -6.68
C ILE A 187 -4.64 13.18 -5.52
N HIS A 188 -4.20 13.52 -4.30
CA HIS A 188 -4.28 12.62 -3.16
C HIS A 188 -5.30 13.09 -2.14
N SER A 189 -6.04 12.16 -1.57
CA SER A 189 -6.95 12.44 -0.45
C SER A 189 -6.19 13.01 0.76
N ALA A 190 -6.92 13.66 1.67
CA ALA A 190 -6.37 14.15 2.93
C ALA A 190 -5.77 13.00 3.75
N MET A 191 -4.72 13.28 4.51
CA MET A 191 -4.07 12.31 5.40
C MET A 191 -4.03 12.83 6.84
N ASN A 192 -3.77 11.92 7.80
CA ASN A 192 -3.74 12.24 9.22
C ASN A 192 -2.64 13.25 9.63
N ASP A 193 -1.67 13.50 8.78
CA ASP A 193 -0.64 14.52 8.97
C ASP A 193 -1.11 15.94 8.64
N GLN A 194 -2.39 16.09 8.24
CA GLN A 194 -3.00 17.39 7.93
C GLN A 194 -4.06 17.73 8.98
N PRO A 195 -4.06 18.97 9.51
CA PRO A 195 -5.04 19.40 10.50
C PRO A 195 -6.43 19.63 9.86
N VAL A 196 -7.47 19.45 10.65
CA VAL A 196 -8.86 19.80 10.25
C VAL A 196 -9.01 21.32 10.08
N ILE A 197 -8.43 22.09 11.03
CA ILE A 197 -8.30 23.55 10.98
C ILE A 197 -6.82 23.91 11.11
N ASP A 198 -6.44 25.12 10.70
CA ASP A 198 -5.03 25.55 10.70
C ASP A 198 -4.33 25.23 12.04
N ALA A 199 -3.20 24.52 11.98
CA ALA A 199 -2.41 24.10 13.13
C ALA A 199 -0.91 24.05 12.78
N TYR A 200 -0.05 23.95 13.78
CA TYR A 200 1.40 23.88 13.54
C TYR A 200 1.80 22.58 12.84
N HIS A 201 2.77 22.70 11.93
CA HIS A 201 3.48 21.59 11.31
C HIS A 201 4.98 21.91 11.26
N HIS A 202 5.81 20.96 11.69
CA HIS A 202 7.24 21.23 11.92
C HIS A 202 8.08 21.29 10.64
N GLU A 203 7.66 20.62 9.56
CA GLU A 203 8.49 20.44 8.37
C GLU A 203 8.02 21.23 7.16
N ASP A 204 6.72 21.51 7.02
CA ASP A 204 6.12 22.12 5.83
C ASP A 204 5.01 23.10 6.21
N LEU A 205 5.21 24.37 5.95
CA LEU A 205 4.21 25.42 6.22
C LEU A 205 2.90 25.23 5.45
N ARG A 206 2.90 24.58 4.29
CA ARG A 206 1.68 24.29 3.55
C ARG A 206 0.79 23.28 4.27
N ARG A 207 1.40 22.34 5.01
CA ARG A 207 0.68 21.36 5.82
C ARG A 207 0.09 21.93 7.12
N THR A 208 0.33 23.20 7.44
CA THR A 208 -0.36 23.89 8.54
C THR A 208 -1.81 24.23 8.22
N ARG A 209 -2.21 24.14 6.94
CA ARG A 209 -3.51 24.60 6.47
C ARG A 209 -4.55 23.49 6.51
N SER A 210 -5.79 23.92 6.72
CA SER A 210 -6.97 23.04 6.80
C SER A 210 -7.06 22.06 5.63
N ALA A 211 -7.13 20.77 5.93
CA ALA A 211 -7.25 19.69 4.96
C ALA A 211 -8.53 19.77 4.12
N PHE A 212 -9.64 20.26 4.70
CA PHE A 212 -10.95 20.28 4.05
C PHE A 212 -11.31 21.60 3.34
N GLN A 213 -10.43 22.60 3.42
CA GLN A 213 -10.64 23.89 2.77
C GLN A 213 -9.56 24.25 1.76
N SER A 214 -8.60 23.37 1.53
CA SER A 214 -7.40 23.73 0.75
C SER A 214 -7.00 22.61 -0.20
N VAL A 215 -6.54 23.00 -1.38
CA VAL A 215 -5.71 22.17 -2.27
C VAL A 215 -4.25 22.47 -1.90
N ILE A 216 -3.54 21.45 -1.39
CA ILE A 216 -2.23 21.65 -0.77
C ILE A 216 -1.16 20.93 -1.58
N PRO A 217 -0.25 21.64 -2.29
CA PRO A 217 0.94 21.03 -2.87
C PRO A 217 1.85 20.48 -1.77
N VAL A 218 2.30 19.24 -1.92
CA VAL A 218 3.22 18.59 -0.95
C VAL A 218 4.38 17.94 -1.68
N SER A 219 5.49 17.75 -0.98
CA SER A 219 6.63 16.99 -1.50
C SER A 219 6.25 15.52 -1.70
N THR A 220 6.86 14.87 -2.69
CA THR A 220 6.67 13.44 -2.96
C THR A 220 7.97 12.79 -3.39
N GLY A 221 8.20 11.57 -2.91
CA GLY A 221 9.28 10.69 -3.37
C GLY A 221 8.89 9.79 -4.55
N LEU A 222 7.71 9.98 -5.16
CA LEU A 222 7.14 9.05 -6.14
C LEU A 222 8.08 8.78 -7.33
N ALA A 223 8.67 9.83 -7.93
CA ALA A 223 9.58 9.65 -9.06
C ALA A 223 10.76 8.73 -8.69
N ARG A 224 11.43 9.00 -7.56
CA ARG A 224 12.52 8.15 -7.06
C ARG A 224 12.06 6.73 -6.75
N GLY A 225 10.88 6.57 -6.17
CA GLY A 225 10.29 5.25 -5.88
C GLY A 225 10.04 4.44 -7.15
N ILE A 226 9.57 5.08 -8.21
CA ILE A 226 9.36 4.43 -9.52
C ILE A 226 10.70 4.09 -10.17
N GLU A 227 11.65 5.02 -10.20
CA GLU A 227 12.97 4.82 -10.83
C GLU A 227 13.78 3.69 -10.19
N ARG A 228 13.62 3.45 -8.88
CA ARG A 228 14.20 2.29 -8.19
C ARG A 228 13.67 0.96 -8.71
N LEU A 229 12.39 0.91 -9.09
CA LEU A 229 11.70 -0.30 -9.53
C LEU A 229 11.71 -0.47 -11.06
N LEU A 230 11.87 0.64 -11.79
CA LEU A 230 11.97 0.71 -13.25
C LEU A 230 13.22 1.52 -13.63
N PRO A 231 14.43 0.96 -13.42
CA PRO A 231 15.69 1.70 -13.65
C PRO A 231 15.88 2.12 -15.11
N GLU A 232 15.22 1.47 -16.05
CA GLU A 232 15.18 1.87 -17.46
C GLU A 232 14.50 3.23 -17.69
N LEU A 233 13.71 3.73 -16.73
CA LEU A 233 13.09 5.05 -16.76
C LEU A 233 13.84 6.09 -15.90
N ALA A 234 15.02 5.75 -15.36
CA ALA A 234 15.78 6.65 -14.50
C ALA A 234 16.12 7.99 -15.22
N GLY A 235 15.89 9.11 -14.53
CA GLY A 235 16.08 10.46 -15.04
C GLY A 235 15.01 10.93 -16.03
N ARG A 236 13.98 10.12 -16.29
CA ARG A 236 12.90 10.44 -17.25
C ARG A 236 11.56 10.76 -16.58
N ILE A 237 11.48 10.66 -15.24
CA ILE A 237 10.24 10.83 -14.47
C ILE A 237 10.30 12.08 -13.62
N GLN A 238 9.24 12.89 -13.70
CA GLN A 238 8.97 13.97 -12.76
C GLN A 238 7.63 13.74 -12.07
N ALA A 239 7.57 14.00 -10.78
CA ALA A 239 6.34 13.84 -10.02
C ALA A 239 6.10 15.01 -9.08
N LYS A 240 4.83 15.38 -8.93
CA LYS A 240 4.32 16.31 -7.92
C LYS A 240 3.09 15.70 -7.26
N ALA A 241 2.76 16.16 -6.06
CA ALA A 241 1.57 15.74 -5.36
C ALA A 241 0.79 16.96 -4.85
N VAL A 242 -0.52 16.84 -4.88
CA VAL A 242 -1.44 17.79 -4.27
C VAL A 242 -2.43 17.02 -3.40
N ARG A 243 -2.67 17.50 -2.18
CA ARG A 243 -3.74 17.02 -1.30
C ARG A 243 -5.01 17.76 -1.62
N VAL A 244 -6.11 17.04 -1.67
CA VAL A 244 -7.46 17.59 -1.97
C VAL A 244 -8.42 17.27 -0.81
N PRO A 245 -9.52 18.06 -0.66
CA PRO A 245 -10.49 17.89 0.43
C PRO A 245 -11.41 16.66 0.26
N THR A 246 -10.83 15.48 0.13
CA THR A 246 -11.54 14.20 0.11
C THR A 246 -10.94 13.28 1.18
N VAL A 247 -11.75 12.42 1.78
CA VAL A 247 -11.30 11.56 2.89
C VAL A 247 -10.57 10.31 2.42
N ASN A 248 -10.89 9.82 1.22
CA ASN A 248 -10.28 8.62 0.64
C ASN A 248 -10.42 8.63 -0.88
N VAL A 249 -9.74 7.71 -1.52
CA VAL A 249 -9.54 7.54 -2.95
C VAL A 249 -8.75 8.70 -3.56
N SER A 250 -7.65 8.34 -4.12
CA SER A 250 -6.68 9.22 -4.79
C SER A 250 -6.61 8.87 -6.28
N CYS A 251 -5.98 9.71 -7.08
CA CYS A 251 -5.68 9.35 -8.46
C CYS A 251 -4.30 9.85 -8.91
N LEU A 252 -3.77 9.18 -9.92
CA LEU A 252 -2.62 9.61 -10.70
C LEU A 252 -3.10 10.16 -12.03
N ASP A 253 -2.75 11.39 -12.32
CA ASP A 253 -2.79 12.00 -13.66
C ASP A 253 -1.39 11.85 -14.26
N ILE A 254 -1.25 10.97 -15.26
CA ILE A 254 0.02 10.56 -15.83
C ILE A 254 0.08 11.03 -17.29
N THR A 255 0.96 11.99 -17.57
CA THR A 255 1.26 12.45 -18.92
C THR A 255 2.59 11.84 -19.37
N MET A 256 2.61 11.20 -20.54
CA MET A 256 3.76 10.48 -21.07
C MET A 256 4.02 10.89 -22.52
N GLN A 257 5.31 11.07 -22.84
CA GLN A 257 5.77 11.08 -24.21
C GLN A 257 6.20 9.66 -24.59
N THR A 258 5.53 9.08 -25.58
CA THR A 258 5.82 7.71 -26.03
C THR A 258 6.90 7.68 -27.10
N ALA A 259 7.66 6.58 -27.17
CA ALA A 259 8.69 6.39 -28.19
C ALA A 259 8.08 6.13 -29.57
N THR A 260 6.93 5.45 -29.61
CA THR A 260 6.19 5.16 -30.84
C THR A 260 4.90 5.96 -30.92
N ALA A 261 4.41 6.20 -32.14
CA ALA A 261 3.09 6.80 -32.36
C ALA A 261 2.00 5.86 -31.83
N THR A 262 0.99 6.43 -31.20
CA THR A 262 -0.16 5.69 -30.65
C THR A 262 -1.43 6.56 -30.66
N ASP A 263 -2.55 5.98 -30.30
CA ASP A 263 -3.82 6.66 -30.09
C ASP A 263 -4.53 6.17 -28.83
N ALA A 264 -5.63 6.82 -28.45
CA ALA A 264 -6.37 6.47 -27.24
C ALA A 264 -6.97 5.06 -27.27
N THR A 265 -7.34 4.59 -28.46
CA THR A 265 -7.91 3.25 -28.65
C THR A 265 -6.88 2.17 -28.34
N GLU A 266 -5.65 2.34 -28.86
CA GLU A 266 -4.56 1.41 -28.62
C GLU A 266 -4.10 1.41 -27.16
N VAL A 267 -3.94 2.60 -26.54
CA VAL A 267 -3.60 2.73 -25.12
C VAL A 267 -4.66 2.03 -24.26
N ASN A 268 -5.93 2.29 -24.51
CA ASN A 268 -7.04 1.68 -23.77
C ASN A 268 -7.12 0.16 -24.01
N ARG A 269 -6.80 -0.32 -25.21
CA ARG A 269 -6.72 -1.76 -25.50
C ARG A 269 -5.65 -2.44 -24.63
N ILE A 270 -4.44 -1.89 -24.59
CA ILE A 270 -3.32 -2.41 -23.78
C ILE A 270 -3.73 -2.51 -22.30
N LEU A 271 -4.29 -1.43 -21.76
CA LEU A 271 -4.68 -1.35 -20.34
C LEU A 271 -5.83 -2.31 -20.01
N ARG A 272 -6.83 -2.43 -20.89
CA ARG A 272 -7.95 -3.36 -20.73
C ARG A 272 -7.50 -4.82 -20.76
N GLU A 273 -6.63 -5.19 -21.69
CA GLU A 273 -6.10 -6.56 -21.78
C GLU A 273 -5.33 -6.93 -20.51
N ALA A 274 -4.50 -6.03 -19.99
CA ALA A 274 -3.74 -6.26 -18.77
C ALA A 274 -4.65 -6.37 -17.51
N ALA A 275 -5.78 -5.67 -17.48
CA ALA A 275 -6.76 -5.80 -16.39
C ALA A 275 -7.49 -7.15 -16.40
N THR A 276 -7.60 -7.79 -17.55
CA THR A 276 -8.36 -9.04 -17.70
C THR A 276 -7.50 -10.31 -17.75
N SER A 277 -6.21 -10.17 -18.03
CA SER A 277 -5.28 -11.28 -18.21
C SER A 277 -3.86 -10.96 -17.75
N GLY A 278 -3.04 -12.00 -17.56
CA GLY A 278 -1.64 -11.86 -17.16
C GLY A 278 -1.42 -11.50 -15.69
N PRO A 279 -0.23 -11.02 -15.34
CA PRO A 279 0.18 -10.83 -13.94
C PRO A 279 -0.56 -9.68 -13.22
N LEU A 280 -1.19 -8.77 -13.96
CA LEU A 280 -1.94 -7.65 -13.39
C LEU A 280 -3.43 -7.93 -13.22
N LYS A 281 -3.91 -9.10 -13.62
CA LYS A 281 -5.31 -9.50 -13.41
C LYS A 281 -5.65 -9.52 -11.93
N GLY A 282 -6.72 -8.79 -11.53
CA GLY A 282 -7.13 -8.64 -10.13
C GLY A 282 -6.30 -7.60 -9.35
N LEU A 283 -5.25 -7.02 -9.96
CA LEU A 283 -4.47 -5.92 -9.41
C LEU A 283 -4.76 -4.60 -10.13
N LEU A 284 -5.01 -4.68 -11.43
CA LEU A 284 -5.44 -3.59 -12.29
C LEU A 284 -6.90 -3.77 -12.65
N ALA A 285 -7.70 -2.72 -12.50
CA ALA A 285 -9.06 -2.62 -13.02
C ALA A 285 -9.14 -1.59 -14.16
N TYR A 286 -10.22 -1.65 -14.91
CA TYR A 286 -10.47 -0.79 -16.06
C TYR A 286 -11.95 -0.45 -16.12
N THR A 287 -12.29 0.84 -16.28
CA THR A 287 -13.66 1.31 -16.39
C THR A 287 -13.84 2.27 -17.55
N GLU A 288 -15.02 2.25 -18.16
CA GLU A 288 -15.49 3.23 -19.16
C GLU A 288 -16.67 4.05 -18.63
N LEU A 289 -17.10 3.77 -17.39
CA LEU A 289 -18.21 4.45 -16.75
C LEU A 289 -17.78 5.81 -16.18
N PRO A 290 -18.69 6.79 -16.11
CA PRO A 290 -18.39 8.13 -15.63
C PRO A 290 -18.36 8.19 -14.09
N HIS A 291 -17.37 7.55 -13.50
CA HIS A 291 -17.18 7.46 -12.07
C HIS A 291 -16.56 8.72 -11.45
N ALA A 292 -16.83 8.91 -10.16
CA ALA A 292 -16.11 9.83 -9.28
C ALA A 292 -15.31 9.04 -8.24
N SER A 293 -14.40 9.70 -7.51
CA SER A 293 -13.51 9.05 -6.55
C SER A 293 -14.24 8.18 -5.52
N CYS A 294 -15.44 8.62 -5.05
CA CYS A 294 -16.21 7.89 -4.04
C CYS A 294 -16.70 6.51 -4.51
N ASP A 295 -16.82 6.28 -5.82
CA ASP A 295 -17.26 5.00 -6.38
C ASP A 295 -16.20 3.91 -6.24
N PHE A 296 -14.95 4.30 -5.97
CA PHE A 296 -13.81 3.38 -5.80
C PHE A 296 -13.42 3.20 -4.33
N ASN A 297 -14.22 3.71 -3.40
CA ASN A 297 -13.98 3.47 -1.98
C ASN A 297 -14.13 1.98 -1.67
N HIS A 298 -13.16 1.43 -0.93
CA HIS A 298 -13.11 0.01 -0.60
C HIS A 298 -12.81 -0.92 -1.80
N ASP A 299 -12.26 -0.38 -2.88
CA ASP A 299 -11.83 -1.17 -4.03
C ASP A 299 -10.43 -1.76 -3.78
N PRO A 300 -10.23 -3.10 -3.94
CA PRO A 300 -8.97 -3.77 -3.61
C PRO A 300 -7.89 -3.65 -4.68
N HIS A 301 -8.15 -3.08 -5.86
CA HIS A 301 -7.17 -2.97 -6.93
C HIS A 301 -6.09 -1.93 -6.60
N SER A 302 -4.88 -2.17 -7.10
CA SER A 302 -3.76 -1.22 -7.00
C SER A 302 -3.97 0.02 -7.84
N ALA A 303 -4.63 -0.15 -8.99
CA ALA A 303 -4.96 0.91 -9.93
C ALA A 303 -6.26 0.58 -10.66
N ILE A 304 -7.09 1.59 -10.91
CA ILE A 304 -8.31 1.49 -11.72
C ILE A 304 -8.19 2.53 -12.82
N VAL A 305 -7.97 2.07 -14.06
CA VAL A 305 -7.83 2.97 -15.22
C VAL A 305 -9.20 3.53 -15.58
N ASP A 306 -9.30 4.85 -15.64
CA ASP A 306 -10.45 5.56 -16.19
C ASP A 306 -10.24 5.81 -17.68
N ALA A 307 -10.73 4.89 -18.50
CA ALA A 307 -10.55 4.94 -19.94
C ALA A 307 -11.27 6.13 -20.59
N SER A 308 -12.32 6.65 -19.95
CA SER A 308 -13.03 7.84 -20.42
C SER A 308 -12.15 9.10 -20.38
N GLN A 309 -11.07 9.06 -19.57
CA GLN A 309 -10.12 10.15 -19.40
C GLN A 309 -8.82 9.98 -20.18
N THR A 310 -8.64 8.88 -20.93
CA THR A 310 -7.48 8.72 -21.80
C THR A 310 -7.48 9.78 -22.91
N ARG A 311 -6.37 10.51 -23.06
CA ARG A 311 -6.18 11.54 -24.08
C ARG A 311 -4.86 11.32 -24.82
N VAL A 312 -4.86 11.55 -26.12
CA VAL A 312 -3.64 11.55 -26.94
C VAL A 312 -3.61 12.84 -27.76
N SER A 313 -2.57 13.65 -27.56
CA SER A 313 -2.34 14.90 -28.27
C SER A 313 -1.20 14.71 -29.24
N GLY A 314 -1.46 14.94 -30.55
CA GLY A 314 -0.50 14.58 -31.61
C GLY A 314 -0.25 13.04 -31.59
N PRO A 315 0.88 12.60 -32.17
CA PRO A 315 1.12 11.15 -32.33
C PRO A 315 1.69 10.46 -31.09
N ARG A 316 2.20 11.20 -30.09
CA ARG A 316 3.02 10.60 -29.02
C ARG A 316 2.84 11.18 -27.62
N LEU A 317 1.96 12.17 -27.42
CA LEU A 317 1.70 12.71 -26.08
C LEU A 317 0.43 12.08 -25.52
N VAL A 318 0.59 11.12 -24.60
CA VAL A 318 -0.47 10.35 -23.97
C VAL A 318 -0.71 10.89 -22.56
N ASN A 319 -1.98 11.00 -22.18
CA ASN A 319 -2.38 11.24 -20.79
C ASN A 319 -3.41 10.19 -20.39
N ILE A 320 -3.22 9.60 -19.18
CA ILE A 320 -4.16 8.66 -18.57
C ILE A 320 -4.47 9.09 -17.15
N LEU A 321 -5.65 8.72 -16.67
CA LEU A 321 -6.08 8.86 -15.27
C LEU A 321 -6.26 7.46 -14.66
N ALA A 322 -5.68 7.25 -13.48
CA ALA A 322 -5.84 6.02 -12.72
C ALA A 322 -6.21 6.32 -11.28
N TRP A 323 -7.33 5.75 -10.82
CA TRP A 323 -7.81 5.82 -9.45
C TRP A 323 -7.19 4.73 -8.58
N PHE A 324 -7.11 4.95 -7.28
CA PHE A 324 -6.74 3.94 -6.29
C PHE A 324 -7.27 4.30 -4.91
N ASP A 325 -7.82 3.30 -4.21
CA ASP A 325 -8.08 3.44 -2.79
C ASP A 325 -6.74 3.35 -2.05
N ASN A 326 -6.24 4.49 -1.58
CA ASN A 326 -4.91 4.61 -0.97
C ASN A 326 -4.80 3.90 0.39
N GLU A 327 -5.90 3.50 0.99
CA GLU A 327 -5.96 2.70 2.22
C GLU A 327 -6.26 1.24 1.91
N TRP A 328 -7.40 0.95 1.27
CA TRP A 328 -7.88 -0.40 1.07
C TRP A 328 -7.11 -1.17 -0.01
N GLY A 329 -6.90 -0.55 -1.16
CA GLY A 329 -6.07 -1.15 -2.23
C GLY A 329 -4.66 -1.43 -1.74
N PHE A 330 -4.06 -0.50 -1.00
CA PHE A 330 -2.73 -0.67 -0.43
C PHE A 330 -2.69 -1.76 0.65
N ALA A 331 -3.68 -1.83 1.55
CA ALA A 331 -3.79 -2.89 2.56
C ALA A 331 -3.89 -4.28 1.92
N ASN A 332 -4.64 -4.40 0.82
CA ASN A 332 -4.71 -5.63 0.05
C ASN A 332 -3.34 -6.02 -0.53
N ARG A 333 -2.54 -5.07 -1.02
CA ARG A 333 -1.16 -5.34 -1.49
C ARG A 333 -0.22 -5.76 -0.36
N MET A 334 -0.38 -5.18 0.83
CA MET A 334 0.36 -5.65 2.02
C MET A 334 0.10 -7.14 2.29
N LEU A 335 -1.16 -7.57 2.19
CA LEU A 335 -1.52 -8.98 2.39
C LEU A 335 -0.94 -9.88 1.30
N ASP A 336 -1.00 -9.47 0.03
CA ASP A 336 -0.45 -10.27 -1.08
C ASP A 336 1.07 -10.42 -0.97
N VAL A 337 1.77 -9.32 -0.63
CA VAL A 337 3.23 -9.36 -0.43
C VAL A 337 3.57 -10.20 0.79
N ALA A 338 2.84 -10.06 1.91
CA ALA A 338 3.06 -10.84 3.12
C ALA A 338 2.91 -12.34 2.85
N GLU A 339 1.86 -12.75 2.14
CA GLU A 339 1.62 -14.15 1.79
C GLU A 339 2.73 -14.71 0.90
N HIS A 340 3.08 -14.00 -0.17
CA HIS A 340 4.14 -14.42 -1.09
C HIS A 340 5.49 -14.51 -0.38
N TYR A 341 5.83 -13.54 0.46
CA TYR A 341 7.06 -13.48 1.23
C TYR A 341 7.18 -14.66 2.20
N LEU A 342 6.11 -14.97 2.94
CA LEU A 342 6.07 -16.11 3.85
C LEU A 342 6.20 -17.44 3.11
N GLN A 343 5.50 -17.63 2.00
CA GLN A 343 5.58 -18.84 1.18
C GLN A 343 6.99 -19.06 0.63
N THR A 344 7.63 -18.00 0.13
CA THR A 344 9.00 -18.06 -0.41
C THR A 344 10.02 -18.39 0.68
N ALA A 345 9.89 -17.76 1.85
CA ALA A 345 10.83 -17.95 2.97
C ALA A 345 10.82 -19.37 3.55
N ILE A 346 9.69 -20.08 3.47
CA ILE A 346 9.56 -21.42 4.06
C ILE A 346 9.83 -22.52 3.06
N SER A 347 9.63 -22.28 1.77
CA SER A 347 10.02 -23.22 0.71
C SER A 347 11.52 -23.57 0.76
N LYS A 348 12.34 -22.78 1.48
CA LYS A 348 13.76 -22.98 1.69
C LYS A 348 14.15 -23.65 3.00
N LYS A 349 13.22 -23.80 3.97
CA LYS A 349 13.57 -24.58 5.18
C LYS A 349 13.69 -26.05 4.79
N PRO A 350 14.85 -26.69 5.03
CA PRO A 350 15.11 -28.09 4.66
C PRO A 350 14.20 -29.08 5.35
#